data_7416fb7ec7487cf83ac727bd843e8511
#
_entry.id   7416fb7ec7487cf83ac727bd843e8511
#
_cell.length_a   1.000
_cell.length_b   1.000
_cell.length_c   1.000
_cell.angle_alpha   90.00
_cell.angle_beta   90.00
_cell.angle_gamma   90.00
#
_symmetry.space_group_name_H-M   'P 1'
#
loop_
_entity.id
_entity.type
_entity.pdbx_description
1 polymer ?
#
loop_
_entity_poly.entity_id
_entity_poly.type
_entity_poly.pdbx_seq_one_letter_code
_entity_poly.pdbx_strand_id
1 'polypeptide(L)'
;RQVMIEARIVQASDTFGQTLGVRLGGMREDAHSKIADKILNPTGQFVNLPAGNINGFEPAGFAVSLFNAEKNKMLNLELSALEADGKGKVVSSPRVVTADQAKAIIEQGTELPYQIAAASGATAIAFRKANLKLEVTPQITPEGNIVLELDIHKDSVGQNTAAGFAIDTKHVNTQVLVDNGGTVMIGGIFESIELDEHQKVPVLADIPLLGYLFKSRRTNQSKQELLVFITPKMVSQSASAQ
;
A
#
# COMPACT_ATOMS: atom_id res chain seq x y z
N ARG A 1 -34.67 3.04 -26.22
CA ARG A 1 -33.47 3.91 -26.07
C ARG A 1 -32.34 3.09 -25.45
N GLN A 2 -31.11 3.41 -25.84
CA GLN A 2 -29.93 2.77 -25.30
C GLN A 2 -29.09 3.80 -24.57
N VAL A 3 -28.38 3.36 -23.50
CA VAL A 3 -27.48 4.17 -22.72
C VAL A 3 -26.12 3.51 -22.70
N MET A 4 -25.09 4.25 -23.07
CA MET A 4 -23.71 3.88 -22.80
C MET A 4 -23.32 4.40 -21.40
N ILE A 5 -22.84 3.55 -20.55
CA ILE A 5 -22.42 3.86 -19.21
C ILE A 5 -20.90 3.62 -19.10
N GLU A 6 -20.17 4.64 -18.70
CA GLU A 6 -18.76 4.58 -18.43
C GLU A 6 -18.53 4.84 -16.93
N ALA A 7 -17.96 3.89 -16.22
CA ALA A 7 -17.42 4.13 -14.90
C ALA A 7 -15.92 4.43 -15.01
N ARG A 8 -15.43 5.36 -14.20
CA ARG A 8 -13.99 5.65 -14.10
C ARG A 8 -13.57 5.56 -12.65
N ILE A 9 -12.72 4.59 -12.37
CA ILE A 9 -12.18 4.31 -11.04
C ILE A 9 -10.72 4.77 -11.04
N VAL A 10 -10.40 5.77 -10.23
CA VAL A 10 -9.05 6.31 -10.07
C VAL A 10 -8.55 5.90 -8.70
N GLN A 11 -7.45 5.21 -8.66
CA GLN A 11 -6.74 4.86 -7.42
C GLN A 11 -5.37 5.51 -7.45
N ALA A 12 -5.07 6.33 -6.45
CA ALA A 12 -3.77 6.93 -6.25
C ALA A 12 -3.16 6.42 -4.94
N SER A 13 -1.88 6.20 -4.94
CA SER A 13 -1.10 5.84 -3.75
C SER A 13 0.12 6.73 -3.67
N ASP A 14 0.44 7.18 -2.45
CA ASP A 14 1.62 7.97 -2.14
C ASP A 14 2.23 7.37 -0.86
N THR A 15 3.46 6.88 -0.97
CA THR A 15 4.19 6.27 0.14
C THR A 15 5.48 7.03 0.36
N PHE A 16 5.69 7.45 1.58
CA PHE A 16 6.92 8.11 2.03
C PHE A 16 7.49 7.35 3.22
N GLY A 17 8.78 7.07 3.20
CA GLY A 17 9.49 6.43 4.30
C GLY A 17 10.85 7.08 4.54
N GLN A 18 11.18 7.30 5.81
CA GLN A 18 12.48 7.77 6.24
C GLN A 18 12.94 6.95 7.43
N THR A 19 14.20 6.53 7.42
CA THR A 19 14.82 5.83 8.54
C THR A 19 16.22 6.37 8.80
N LEU A 20 16.50 6.59 10.06
CA LEU A 20 17.80 7.02 10.56
C LEU A 20 18.24 6.05 11.63
N GLY A 21 19.49 5.62 11.59
CA GLY A 21 20.02 4.66 12.54
C GLY A 21 21.47 4.92 12.89
N VAL A 22 21.89 4.37 14.01
CA VAL A 22 23.24 4.51 14.56
C VAL A 22 23.72 3.16 15.09
N ARG A 23 24.97 2.85 14.79
CA ARG A 23 25.71 1.80 15.49
C ARG A 23 26.97 2.39 16.07
N LEU A 24 27.18 2.16 17.36
CA LEU A 24 28.40 2.56 18.06
C LEU A 24 29.02 1.34 18.71
N GLY A 25 30.23 1.05 18.37
CA GLY A 25 30.96 -0.10 18.88
C GLY A 25 32.42 0.25 19.24
N GLY A 26 33.04 -0.53 20.10
CA GLY A 26 34.44 -0.39 20.42
C GLY A 26 35.04 -1.75 20.76
N MET A 27 36.27 -1.95 20.37
CA MET A 27 37.07 -3.09 20.75
C MET A 27 38.20 -2.64 21.70
N ARG A 28 38.40 -3.38 22.73
CA ARG A 28 39.54 -3.25 23.62
C ARG A 28 40.15 -4.65 23.79
N GLU A 29 41.36 -4.80 23.35
CA GLU A 29 42.09 -6.04 23.51
C GLU A 29 42.84 -6.02 24.85
N ASP A 30 42.10 -6.28 25.97
CA ASP A 30 42.67 -6.53 27.27
C ASP A 30 42.45 -7.99 27.64
N ALA A 31 43.53 -8.73 27.84
CA ALA A 31 43.54 -10.16 28.10
C ALA A 31 42.87 -10.59 29.43
N HIS A 32 42.28 -9.68 30.21
CA HIS A 32 41.75 -9.96 31.56
C HIS A 32 40.32 -9.48 31.84
N SER A 33 39.58 -8.95 30.91
CA SER A 33 38.25 -8.38 31.20
C SER A 33 37.11 -9.32 30.82
N LYS A 34 36.87 -10.34 31.65
CA LYS A 34 35.66 -11.22 31.57
C LYS A 34 34.34 -10.49 31.91
N ILE A 35 34.38 -9.23 32.35
CA ILE A 35 33.20 -8.45 32.71
C ILE A 35 32.73 -7.60 31.52
N ALA A 36 33.65 -7.11 30.67
CA ALA A 36 33.29 -6.35 29.48
C ALA A 36 32.59 -7.22 28.41
N ASP A 37 32.96 -8.51 28.33
CA ASP A 37 32.35 -9.47 27.42
C ASP A 37 30.86 -9.78 27.71
N LYS A 38 30.42 -9.51 28.96
CA LYS A 38 29.01 -9.73 29.35
C LYS A 38 28.11 -8.52 29.15
N ILE A 39 28.67 -7.32 29.04
CA ILE A 39 27.92 -6.06 28.84
C ILE A 39 27.91 -5.64 27.37
N LEU A 40 28.91 -6.05 26.61
CA LEU A 40 29.03 -5.81 25.20
C LEU A 40 28.46 -7.03 24.45
N ASN A 41 27.62 -6.78 23.43
CA ASN A 41 27.27 -7.82 22.48
C ASN A 41 28.55 -8.50 21.95
N PRO A 42 28.52 -9.78 21.53
CA PRO A 42 29.70 -10.49 21.03
C PRO A 42 30.42 -9.80 19.86
N THR A 43 29.85 -8.75 19.29
CA THR A 43 30.41 -7.88 18.25
C THR A 43 31.08 -6.60 18.80
N GLY A 44 31.14 -6.41 20.12
CA GLY A 44 31.74 -5.20 20.75
C GLY A 44 30.90 -3.91 20.53
N GLN A 45 29.63 -4.04 20.20
CA GLN A 45 28.72 -2.90 19.99
C GLN A 45 28.01 -2.54 21.30
N PHE A 46 28.03 -1.25 21.70
CA PHE A 46 27.24 -0.74 22.84
C PHE A 46 25.95 -0.06 22.44
N VAL A 47 25.84 0.38 21.17
CA VAL A 47 24.61 0.87 20.57
C VAL A 47 24.46 0.16 19.24
N ASN A 48 23.33 -0.49 19.04
CA ASN A 48 22.99 -1.17 17.79
C ASN A 48 21.55 -0.83 17.41
N LEU A 49 21.38 0.33 16.83
CA LEU A 49 20.12 0.87 16.35
C LEU A 49 20.24 1.21 14.85
N PRO A 50 20.44 0.21 13.96
CA PRO A 50 20.61 0.47 12.54
C PRO A 50 19.31 1.00 11.94
N ALA A 51 19.44 1.77 10.85
CA ALA A 51 18.32 2.10 10.01
C ALA A 51 17.73 0.82 9.39
N GLY A 52 16.40 0.71 9.35
CA GLY A 52 15.70 -0.41 8.73
C GLY A 52 15.52 -0.20 7.24
N ASN A 53 15.30 -1.29 6.50
CA ASN A 53 14.94 -1.24 5.08
C ASN A 53 13.54 -0.65 4.91
N ILE A 54 13.34 0.11 3.81
CA ILE A 54 12.05 0.66 3.42
C ILE A 54 11.74 0.19 2.00
N ASN A 55 10.59 -0.42 1.79
CA ASN A 55 10.12 -0.87 0.46
C ASN A 55 11.15 -1.71 -0.33
N GLY A 56 12.00 -2.48 0.37
CA GLY A 56 13.04 -3.30 -0.25
C GLY A 56 14.36 -2.59 -0.54
N PHE A 57 14.47 -1.28 -0.24
CA PHE A 57 15.71 -0.52 -0.35
C PHE A 57 16.51 -0.61 0.97
N GLU A 58 17.82 -0.76 0.83
CA GLU A 58 18.73 -0.79 1.96
C GLU A 58 19.24 0.62 2.29
N PRO A 59 19.40 0.95 3.59
CA PRO A 59 19.94 2.24 3.99
C PRO A 59 21.41 2.39 3.60
N ALA A 60 21.79 3.60 3.20
CA ALA A 60 23.18 3.96 3.02
C ALA A 60 23.85 4.14 4.39
N GLY A 61 25.05 3.60 4.58
CA GLY A 61 25.82 3.70 5.80
C GLY A 61 27.08 4.54 5.60
N PHE A 62 27.40 5.35 6.60
CA PHE A 62 28.69 6.04 6.72
C PHE A 62 29.35 5.59 8.02
N ALA A 63 30.54 5.01 7.91
CA ALA A 63 31.28 4.49 9.05
C ALA A 63 32.61 5.26 9.25
N VAL A 64 32.88 5.60 10.50
CA VAL A 64 34.16 6.18 10.94
C VAL A 64 34.76 5.29 12.03
N SER A 65 36.00 4.90 11.84
CA SER A 65 36.77 4.12 12.82
C SER A 65 37.91 4.95 13.34
N LEU A 66 37.99 5.09 14.67
CA LEU A 66 39.10 5.73 15.37
C LEU A 66 39.94 4.63 16.06
N PHE A 67 41.21 4.57 15.71
CA PHE A 67 42.13 3.58 16.25
C PHE A 67 43.24 4.24 17.05
N ASN A 68 43.46 3.74 18.25
CA ASN A 68 44.61 4.15 19.11
C ASN A 68 45.56 2.96 19.28
N ALA A 69 46.66 3.00 18.53
CA ALA A 69 47.66 1.94 18.48
C ALA A 69 48.37 1.70 19.81
N GLU A 70 48.62 2.74 20.62
CA GLU A 70 49.32 2.61 21.92
C GLU A 70 48.52 1.87 23.00
N LYS A 71 47.18 1.91 22.88
CA LYS A 71 46.26 1.35 23.89
C LYS A 71 45.41 0.20 23.33
N ASN A 72 45.66 -0.24 22.09
CA ASN A 72 44.92 -1.30 21.41
C ASN A 72 43.38 -1.08 21.51
N LYS A 73 42.94 0.15 21.31
CA LYS A 73 41.53 0.56 21.40
C LYS A 73 41.02 1.00 20.05
N MET A 74 39.86 0.53 19.69
CA MET A 74 39.14 0.90 18.48
C MET A 74 37.73 1.37 18.83
N LEU A 75 37.30 2.48 18.24
CA LEU A 75 35.97 3.00 18.36
C LEU A 75 35.39 3.08 16.91
N ASN A 76 34.28 2.43 16.70
CA ASN A 76 33.55 2.44 15.44
C ASN A 76 32.22 3.17 15.60
N LEU A 77 31.99 4.16 14.77
CA LEU A 77 30.71 4.84 14.61
C LEU A 77 30.18 4.61 13.21
N GLU A 78 29.00 4.05 13.10
CA GLU A 78 28.28 3.90 11.84
C GLU A 78 26.96 4.67 11.93
N LEU A 79 26.74 5.53 10.95
CA LEU A 79 25.48 6.24 10.73
C LEU A 79 24.82 5.67 9.48
N SER A 80 23.57 5.30 9.59
CA SER A 80 22.79 4.78 8.45
C SER A 80 21.54 5.61 8.24
N ALA A 81 21.22 5.88 6.97
CA ALA A 81 20.05 6.65 6.59
C ALA A 81 19.46 6.15 5.27
N LEU A 82 18.15 6.20 5.18
CA LEU A 82 17.40 5.93 3.96
C LEU A 82 16.17 6.81 3.92
N GLU A 83 15.90 7.37 2.73
CA GLU A 83 14.64 8.04 2.40
C GLU A 83 14.11 7.42 1.10
N ALA A 84 12.84 7.03 1.09
CA ALA A 84 12.19 6.45 -0.06
C ALA A 84 10.82 7.11 -0.29
N ASP A 85 10.57 7.51 -1.53
CA ASP A 85 9.30 8.10 -1.99
C ASP A 85 8.77 7.25 -3.14
N GLY A 86 7.48 6.93 -3.10
CA GLY A 86 6.82 6.12 -4.11
C GLY A 86 5.42 6.63 -4.42
N LYS A 87 5.13 6.89 -5.70
CA LYS A 87 3.82 7.33 -6.18
C LYS A 87 3.29 6.38 -7.23
N GLY A 88 2.04 5.98 -7.04
CA GLY A 88 1.34 5.10 -7.96
C GLY A 88 -0.01 5.66 -8.34
N LYS A 89 -0.43 5.46 -9.61
CA LYS A 89 -1.77 5.79 -10.07
C LYS A 89 -2.28 4.70 -10.98
N VAL A 90 -3.46 4.20 -10.68
CA VAL A 90 -4.16 3.21 -11.50
C VAL A 90 -5.51 3.79 -11.91
N VAL A 91 -5.83 3.73 -13.19
CA VAL A 91 -7.13 4.15 -13.73
C VAL A 91 -7.77 2.96 -14.42
N SER A 92 -9.00 2.64 -14.05
CA SER A 92 -9.81 1.59 -14.64
C SER A 92 -11.11 2.21 -15.18
N SER A 93 -11.45 1.93 -16.43
CA SER A 93 -12.62 2.54 -17.09
C SER A 93 -13.48 1.47 -17.78
N PRO A 94 -14.27 0.67 -17.04
CA PRO A 94 -15.22 -0.25 -17.64
C PRO A 94 -16.35 0.53 -18.32
N ARG A 95 -16.79 0.03 -19.49
CA ARG A 95 -17.85 0.62 -20.29
C ARG A 95 -18.82 -0.46 -20.72
N VAL A 96 -20.11 -0.15 -20.68
CA VAL A 96 -21.16 -1.04 -21.13
C VAL A 96 -22.30 -0.25 -21.78
N VAL A 97 -22.93 -0.85 -22.78
CA VAL A 97 -24.13 -0.29 -23.42
C VAL A 97 -25.29 -1.20 -23.10
N THR A 98 -26.41 -0.63 -22.68
CA THR A 98 -27.62 -1.38 -22.38
C THR A 98 -28.88 -0.61 -22.80
N ALA A 99 -30.01 -1.31 -22.89
CA ALA A 99 -31.31 -0.69 -23.09
C ALA A 99 -31.80 -0.03 -21.78
N ASP A 100 -32.74 0.90 -21.92
CA ASP A 100 -33.45 1.50 -20.79
C ASP A 100 -34.12 0.40 -19.95
N GLN A 101 -33.94 0.47 -18.62
CA GLN A 101 -34.42 -0.47 -17.60
C GLN A 101 -33.88 -1.92 -17.76
N ALA A 102 -32.84 -2.12 -18.56
CA ALA A 102 -32.19 -3.42 -18.69
C ALA A 102 -30.86 -3.44 -17.91
N LYS A 103 -30.72 -4.45 -17.07
CA LYS A 103 -29.49 -4.69 -16.30
C LYS A 103 -28.36 -5.14 -17.20
N ALA A 104 -27.21 -4.54 -17.08
CA ALA A 104 -25.99 -4.92 -17.77
C ALA A 104 -24.84 -5.17 -16.80
N ILE A 105 -23.99 -6.14 -17.16
CA ILE A 105 -22.83 -6.52 -16.39
C ILE A 105 -21.62 -6.60 -17.31
N ILE A 106 -20.52 -5.99 -16.90
CA ILE A 106 -19.19 -6.20 -17.49
C ILE A 106 -18.22 -6.56 -16.39
N GLU A 107 -17.46 -7.64 -16.56
CA GLU A 107 -16.46 -8.08 -15.60
C GLU A 107 -15.18 -8.52 -16.30
N GLN A 108 -14.05 -8.25 -15.63
CA GLN A 108 -12.72 -8.69 -16.03
C GLN A 108 -11.90 -8.99 -14.80
N GLY A 109 -11.19 -10.11 -14.75
CA GLY A 109 -10.40 -10.46 -13.58
C GLY A 109 -9.62 -11.74 -13.74
N THR A 110 -9.11 -12.24 -12.60
CA THR A 110 -8.32 -13.45 -12.46
C THR A 110 -8.97 -14.37 -11.43
N GLU A 111 -8.99 -15.66 -11.70
CA GLU A 111 -9.41 -16.68 -10.74
C GLU A 111 -8.17 -17.21 -10.01
N LEU A 112 -8.23 -17.19 -8.68
CA LEU A 112 -7.16 -17.66 -7.80
C LEU A 112 -7.54 -19.01 -7.20
N PRO A 113 -6.72 -20.06 -7.41
CA PRO A 113 -6.94 -21.36 -6.77
C PRO A 113 -6.54 -21.29 -5.29
N TYR A 114 -7.33 -21.90 -4.42
CA TYR A 114 -6.99 -22.13 -3.02
C TYR A 114 -7.39 -23.55 -2.60
N GLN A 115 -6.64 -24.09 -1.67
CA GLN A 115 -6.86 -25.45 -1.18
C GLN A 115 -7.87 -25.45 -0.03
N ILE A 116 -8.84 -26.34 -0.12
CA ILE A 116 -9.80 -26.61 0.96
C ILE A 116 -9.65 -28.06 1.40
N ALA A 117 -9.69 -28.29 2.71
CA ALA A 117 -9.72 -29.62 3.26
C ALA A 117 -11.10 -30.25 3.01
N ALA A 118 -11.14 -31.38 2.32
CA ALA A 118 -12.36 -32.15 2.16
C ALA A 118 -12.56 -33.11 3.34
N ALA A 119 -13.80 -33.44 3.65
CA ALA A 119 -14.19 -34.28 4.80
C ALA A 119 -13.59 -35.68 4.78
N SER A 120 -13.02 -36.13 3.66
CA SER A 120 -12.38 -37.45 3.49
C SER A 120 -10.86 -37.43 3.64
N GLY A 121 -10.27 -36.33 4.09
CA GLY A 121 -8.80 -36.17 4.17
C GLY A 121 -8.13 -35.86 2.82
N ALA A 122 -8.87 -35.76 1.71
CA ALA A 122 -8.39 -35.34 0.43
C ALA A 122 -8.39 -33.79 0.35
N THR A 123 -7.48 -33.23 -0.44
CA THR A 123 -7.43 -31.78 -0.72
C THR A 123 -8.26 -31.49 -1.96
N ALA A 124 -9.23 -30.58 -1.87
CA ALA A 124 -9.96 -30.07 -3.02
C ALA A 124 -9.45 -28.66 -3.35
N ILE A 125 -9.50 -28.29 -4.63
CA ILE A 125 -9.16 -26.96 -5.11
C ILE A 125 -10.46 -26.21 -5.36
N ALA A 126 -10.60 -25.04 -4.73
CA ALA A 126 -11.65 -24.07 -5.03
C ALA A 126 -11.03 -22.82 -5.66
N PHE A 127 -11.85 -22.05 -6.36
CA PHE A 127 -11.42 -20.83 -7.02
C PHE A 127 -12.15 -19.63 -6.43
N ARG A 128 -11.42 -18.53 -6.25
CA ARG A 128 -11.97 -17.22 -5.92
C ARG A 128 -11.61 -16.23 -7.02
N LYS A 129 -12.60 -15.41 -7.38
CA LYS A 129 -12.40 -14.35 -8.37
C LYS A 129 -11.88 -13.09 -7.71
N ALA A 130 -10.83 -12.51 -8.30
CA ALA A 130 -10.41 -11.13 -8.07
C ALA A 130 -10.71 -10.36 -9.36
N ASN A 131 -11.81 -9.61 -9.40
CA ASN A 131 -12.29 -8.99 -10.63
C ASN A 131 -12.67 -7.52 -10.47
N LEU A 132 -12.64 -6.81 -11.59
CA LEU A 132 -13.33 -5.56 -11.81
C LEU A 132 -14.70 -5.89 -12.39
N LYS A 133 -15.77 -5.55 -11.70
CA LYS A 133 -17.15 -5.76 -12.13
C LYS A 133 -17.92 -4.45 -12.06
N LEU A 134 -18.57 -4.09 -13.14
CA LEU A 134 -19.59 -3.05 -13.20
C LEU A 134 -20.92 -3.69 -13.53
N GLU A 135 -21.87 -3.55 -12.63
CA GLU A 135 -23.26 -3.93 -12.82
C GLU A 135 -24.10 -2.65 -12.75
N VAL A 136 -24.95 -2.43 -13.75
CA VAL A 136 -25.70 -1.18 -13.86
C VAL A 136 -27.07 -1.41 -14.47
N THR A 137 -28.06 -0.72 -13.90
CA THR A 137 -29.43 -0.64 -14.45
C THR A 137 -29.77 0.83 -14.66
N PRO A 138 -29.80 1.33 -15.93
CA PRO A 138 -30.19 2.70 -16.22
C PRO A 138 -31.69 2.84 -16.34
N GLN A 139 -32.24 3.98 -15.89
CA GLN A 139 -33.61 4.38 -16.11
C GLN A 139 -33.65 5.82 -16.61
N ILE A 140 -34.17 6.02 -17.82
CA ILE A 140 -34.31 7.35 -18.44
C ILE A 140 -35.56 8.03 -17.90
N THR A 141 -35.40 9.22 -17.34
CA THR A 141 -36.53 10.05 -16.88
C THR A 141 -37.19 10.79 -18.05
N PRO A 142 -38.45 11.22 -17.90
CA PRO A 142 -39.12 12.02 -18.96
C PRO A 142 -38.39 13.33 -19.29
N GLU A 143 -37.66 13.87 -18.32
CA GLU A 143 -36.87 15.13 -18.41
C GLU A 143 -35.55 14.93 -19.19
N GLY A 144 -35.15 13.68 -19.48
CA GLY A 144 -33.94 13.36 -20.22
C GLY A 144 -32.73 13.07 -19.33
N ASN A 145 -32.89 13.07 -17.99
CA ASN A 145 -31.87 12.64 -17.05
C ASN A 145 -31.87 11.11 -16.94
N ILE A 146 -30.84 10.56 -16.38
CA ILE A 146 -30.66 9.11 -16.26
C ILE A 146 -30.43 8.75 -14.79
N VAL A 147 -31.34 7.96 -14.24
CA VAL A 147 -31.15 7.32 -12.93
C VAL A 147 -30.35 6.05 -13.16
N LEU A 148 -29.27 5.89 -12.43
CA LEU A 148 -28.39 4.73 -12.50
C LEU A 148 -28.41 4.01 -11.15
N GLU A 149 -28.82 2.76 -11.16
CA GLU A 149 -28.54 1.83 -10.07
C GLU A 149 -27.24 1.11 -10.38
N LEU A 150 -26.26 1.24 -9.48
CA LEU A 150 -24.87 0.88 -9.70
C LEU A 150 -24.37 -0.06 -8.62
N ASP A 151 -23.69 -1.12 -9.06
CA ASP A 151 -22.93 -2.02 -8.21
C ASP A 151 -21.55 -2.22 -8.85
N ILE A 152 -20.51 -1.67 -8.20
CA ILE A 152 -19.14 -1.66 -8.70
C ILE A 152 -18.26 -2.41 -7.71
N HIS A 153 -17.65 -3.49 -8.18
CA HIS A 153 -16.62 -4.22 -7.46
C HIS A 153 -15.26 -4.02 -8.15
N LYS A 154 -14.25 -3.72 -7.38
CA LYS A 154 -12.86 -3.71 -7.82
C LYS A 154 -12.02 -4.50 -6.84
N ASP A 155 -11.75 -5.73 -7.20
CA ASP A 155 -10.90 -6.63 -6.45
C ASP A 155 -9.48 -6.64 -7.05
N SER A 156 -8.49 -6.81 -6.20
CA SER A 156 -7.09 -6.98 -6.60
C SER A 156 -6.44 -8.10 -5.80
N VAL A 157 -5.46 -8.74 -6.42
CA VAL A 157 -4.68 -9.78 -5.76
C VAL A 157 -3.79 -9.12 -4.73
N GLY A 158 -4.00 -9.43 -3.46
CA GLY A 158 -3.19 -8.97 -2.34
C GLY A 158 -1.98 -9.85 -2.07
N GLN A 159 -1.49 -9.80 -0.84
CA GLN A 159 -0.29 -10.53 -0.44
C GLN A 159 -0.51 -12.04 -0.43
N ASN A 160 0.55 -12.78 -0.75
CA ASN A 160 0.57 -14.23 -0.61
C ASN A 160 0.71 -14.62 0.87
N THR A 161 -0.23 -15.42 1.36
CA THR A 161 -0.25 -15.94 2.71
C THR A 161 -0.06 -17.46 2.72
N ALA A 162 0.21 -18.05 3.87
CA ALA A 162 0.34 -19.52 4.00
C ALA A 162 -0.92 -20.29 3.54
N ALA A 163 -2.09 -19.65 3.52
CA ALA A 163 -3.36 -20.23 3.09
C ALA A 163 -3.74 -19.90 1.63
N GLY A 164 -2.92 -19.14 0.91
CA GLY A 164 -3.17 -18.68 -0.45
C GLY A 164 -3.08 -17.15 -0.56
N PHE A 165 -3.51 -16.60 -1.70
CA PHE A 165 -3.51 -15.17 -1.93
C PHE A 165 -4.67 -14.47 -1.20
N ALA A 166 -4.38 -13.37 -0.54
CA ALA A 166 -5.41 -12.44 -0.07
C ALA A 166 -6.06 -11.73 -1.26
N ILE A 167 -7.29 -11.28 -1.11
CA ILE A 167 -7.99 -10.47 -2.10
C ILE A 167 -8.38 -9.16 -1.43
N ASP A 168 -7.87 -8.05 -1.97
CA ASP A 168 -8.24 -6.71 -1.55
C ASP A 168 -9.49 -6.30 -2.32
N THR A 169 -10.59 -6.06 -1.60
CA THR A 169 -11.89 -5.77 -2.19
C THR A 169 -12.28 -4.31 -1.99
N LYS A 170 -12.83 -3.70 -3.03
CA LYS A 170 -13.44 -2.37 -3.00
C LYS A 170 -14.81 -2.46 -3.64
N HIS A 171 -15.84 -2.07 -2.91
CA HIS A 171 -17.23 -2.21 -3.32
C HIS A 171 -17.97 -0.88 -3.13
N VAL A 172 -18.69 -0.46 -4.17
CA VAL A 172 -19.57 0.70 -4.17
C VAL A 172 -20.93 0.28 -4.71
N ASN A 173 -21.96 0.43 -3.90
CA ASN A 173 -23.36 0.19 -4.28
C ASN A 173 -24.13 1.48 -4.01
N THR A 174 -24.75 2.05 -5.05
CA THR A 174 -25.47 3.33 -4.94
C THR A 174 -26.44 3.53 -6.08
N GLN A 175 -27.35 4.48 -5.89
CA GLN A 175 -28.28 4.98 -6.91
C GLN A 175 -28.06 6.48 -7.07
N VAL A 176 -27.87 6.93 -8.31
CA VAL A 176 -27.58 8.34 -8.63
C VAL A 176 -28.40 8.81 -9.82
N LEU A 177 -28.76 10.08 -9.82
CA LEU A 177 -29.36 10.80 -10.94
C LEU A 177 -28.26 11.61 -11.63
N VAL A 178 -28.09 11.42 -12.94
CA VAL A 178 -27.05 12.08 -13.73
C VAL A 178 -27.65 12.63 -15.02
N ASP A 179 -27.22 13.82 -15.42
CA ASP A 179 -27.58 14.40 -16.68
C ASP A 179 -26.98 13.61 -17.85
N ASN A 180 -27.66 13.59 -18.99
CA ASN A 180 -27.17 12.92 -20.18
C ASN A 180 -25.83 13.49 -20.64
N GLY A 181 -24.77 12.67 -20.59
CA GLY A 181 -23.40 13.04 -20.92
C GLY A 181 -22.64 13.74 -19.77
N GLY A 182 -23.32 14.00 -18.64
CA GLY A 182 -22.70 14.53 -17.42
C GLY A 182 -21.82 13.50 -16.71
N THR A 183 -20.82 13.95 -16.00
CA THR A 183 -19.96 13.11 -15.15
C THR A 183 -20.18 13.50 -13.68
N VAL A 184 -20.47 12.53 -12.86
CA VAL A 184 -20.64 12.73 -11.41
C VAL A 184 -19.69 11.82 -10.65
N MET A 185 -19.13 12.33 -9.53
CA MET A 185 -18.41 11.53 -8.57
C MET A 185 -19.43 10.84 -7.65
N ILE A 186 -19.47 9.51 -7.68
CA ILE A 186 -20.41 8.71 -6.90
C ILE A 186 -19.87 8.31 -5.52
N GLY A 187 -18.56 8.38 -5.32
CA GLY A 187 -17.94 8.08 -4.04
C GLY A 187 -16.43 8.10 -4.11
N GLY A 188 -15.83 8.03 -2.93
CA GLY A 188 -14.39 7.95 -2.77
C GLY A 188 -14.02 7.49 -1.38
N ILE A 189 -12.82 6.97 -1.25
CA ILE A 189 -12.21 6.55 0.03
C ILE A 189 -10.83 7.19 0.08
N PHE A 190 -10.55 7.89 1.16
CA PHE A 190 -9.22 8.39 1.48
C PHE A 190 -8.73 7.70 2.74
N GLU A 191 -7.55 7.15 2.69
CA GLU A 191 -6.89 6.51 3.81
C GLU A 191 -5.48 7.09 3.96
N SER A 192 -5.11 7.47 5.17
CA SER A 192 -3.77 7.94 5.51
C SER A 192 -3.29 7.21 6.75
N ILE A 193 -2.17 6.50 6.59
CA ILE A 193 -1.49 5.79 7.68
C ILE A 193 -0.17 6.52 7.91
N GLU A 194 0.06 6.95 9.14
CA GLU A 194 1.31 7.56 9.56
C GLU A 194 1.85 6.80 10.77
N LEU A 195 3.07 6.30 10.64
CA LEU A 195 3.77 5.56 11.66
C LEU A 195 5.10 6.26 11.94
N ASP A 196 5.28 6.71 13.17
CA ASP A 196 6.52 7.34 13.65
C ASP A 196 7.06 6.54 14.84
N GLU A 197 8.11 5.78 14.59
CA GLU A 197 8.75 4.91 15.57
C GLU A 197 10.07 5.54 16.03
N HIS A 198 10.22 5.66 17.35
CA HIS A 198 11.44 6.11 17.99
C HIS A 198 12.01 5.02 18.87
N GLN A 199 13.21 4.60 18.58
CA GLN A 199 14.00 3.76 19.46
C GLN A 199 15.12 4.59 20.08
N LYS A 200 15.24 4.58 21.40
CA LYS A 200 16.26 5.36 22.10
C LYS A 200 16.86 4.58 23.27
N VAL A 201 18.14 4.86 23.56
CA VAL A 201 18.77 4.40 24.80
C VAL A 201 18.36 5.37 25.89
N PRO A 202 17.66 4.93 26.94
CA PRO A 202 17.26 5.80 28.05
C PRO A 202 18.46 6.55 28.65
N VAL A 203 18.25 7.77 29.12
CA VAL A 203 19.26 8.67 29.73
C VAL A 203 20.27 9.20 28.70
N LEU A 204 20.91 8.36 27.88
CA LEU A 204 21.93 8.77 26.92
C LEU A 204 21.31 9.54 25.72
N ALA A 205 20.12 9.17 25.34
CA ALA A 205 19.40 9.84 24.25
C ALA A 205 18.92 11.26 24.62
N ASP A 206 18.90 11.61 25.89
CA ASP A 206 18.41 12.90 26.39
C ASP A 206 19.56 13.92 26.58
N ILE A 207 20.81 13.53 26.30
CA ILE A 207 21.97 14.43 26.32
C ILE A 207 21.92 15.38 25.12
N PRO A 208 21.99 16.70 25.34
CA PRO A 208 22.02 17.66 24.23
C PRO A 208 23.23 17.42 23.31
N LEU A 209 23.05 17.52 22.01
CA LEU A 209 24.01 17.27 20.92
C LEU A 209 24.43 15.79 20.76
N LEU A 210 24.76 15.07 21.84
CA LEU A 210 25.19 13.68 21.76
C LEU A 210 24.02 12.68 21.70
N GLY A 211 22.83 13.07 22.13
CA GLY A 211 21.64 12.20 22.17
C GLY A 211 21.23 11.65 20.81
N TYR A 212 21.58 12.32 19.70
CA TYR A 212 21.32 11.81 18.35
C TYR A 212 22.07 10.50 18.04
N LEU A 213 23.22 10.26 18.68
CA LEU A 213 24.00 9.02 18.55
C LEU A 213 23.39 7.83 19.31
N PHE A 214 22.31 8.06 20.07
CA PHE A 214 21.62 7.06 20.88
C PHE A 214 20.15 6.93 20.54
N LYS A 215 19.77 7.40 19.35
CA LYS A 215 18.39 7.36 18.82
C LYS A 215 18.37 6.76 17.43
N SER A 216 17.33 5.98 17.14
CA SER A 216 16.92 5.62 15.79
C SER A 216 15.52 6.11 15.57
N ARG A 217 15.23 6.63 14.37
CA ARG A 217 13.91 7.11 13.98
C ARG A 217 13.52 6.45 12.69
N ARG A 218 12.27 6.00 12.64
CA ARG A 218 11.63 5.49 11.44
C ARG A 218 10.28 6.17 11.28
N THR A 219 10.11 6.88 10.19
CA THR A 219 8.83 7.48 9.78
C THR A 219 8.36 6.77 8.53
N ASN A 220 7.13 6.30 8.54
CA ASN A 220 6.49 5.69 7.38
C ASN A 220 5.11 6.32 7.21
N GLN A 221 4.85 6.89 6.04
CA GLN A 221 3.59 7.50 5.69
C GLN A 221 3.06 6.85 4.41
N SER A 222 1.83 6.38 4.46
CA SER A 222 1.14 5.79 3.31
C SER A 222 -0.21 6.47 3.15
N LYS A 223 -0.45 7.04 1.97
CA LYS A 223 -1.73 7.65 1.60
C LYS A 223 -2.30 6.89 0.43
N GLN A 224 -3.57 6.55 0.51
CA GLN A 224 -4.32 5.91 -0.57
C GLN A 224 -5.61 6.68 -0.81
N GLU A 225 -5.89 6.92 -2.06
CA GLU A 225 -7.11 7.59 -2.49
C GLU A 225 -7.79 6.77 -3.59
N LEU A 226 -9.07 6.55 -3.43
CA LEU A 226 -9.94 5.91 -4.41
C LEU A 226 -11.06 6.89 -4.76
N LEU A 227 -11.22 7.20 -6.04
CA LEU A 227 -12.31 8.03 -6.55
C LEU A 227 -13.07 7.26 -7.63
N VAL A 228 -14.39 7.32 -7.59
CA VAL A 228 -15.25 6.65 -8.56
C VAL A 228 -16.17 7.67 -9.21
N PHE A 229 -16.08 7.75 -10.54
CA PHE A 229 -16.88 8.63 -11.38
C PHE A 229 -17.76 7.79 -12.30
N ILE A 230 -18.92 8.33 -12.67
CA ILE A 230 -19.83 7.71 -13.62
C ILE A 230 -20.28 8.74 -14.68
N THR A 231 -20.37 8.29 -15.92
CA THR A 231 -20.79 9.10 -17.07
C THR A 231 -21.76 8.29 -17.92
N PRO A 232 -23.06 8.52 -17.82
CA PRO A 232 -24.03 7.94 -18.75
C PRO A 232 -24.16 8.81 -20.00
N LYS A 233 -24.36 8.18 -21.15
CA LYS A 233 -24.64 8.86 -22.42
C LYS A 233 -25.70 8.11 -23.20
N MET A 234 -26.80 8.78 -23.54
CA MET A 234 -27.77 8.20 -24.44
C MET A 234 -27.21 8.02 -25.85
N VAL A 235 -27.35 6.82 -26.38
CA VAL A 235 -26.96 6.49 -27.73
C VAL A 235 -28.19 6.69 -28.62
N SER A 236 -28.19 7.75 -29.45
CA SER A 236 -29.16 7.90 -30.49
C SER A 236 -28.83 6.91 -31.60
N GLN A 237 -29.77 6.05 -31.99
CA GLN A 237 -29.69 5.38 -33.26
C GLN A 237 -29.73 6.47 -34.36
N SER A 238 -28.57 6.86 -34.88
CA SER A 238 -28.54 7.52 -36.17
C SER A 238 -29.13 6.53 -37.16
N ALA A 239 -30.30 6.85 -37.71
CA ALA A 239 -30.89 6.11 -38.78
C ALA A 239 -29.87 6.02 -39.92
N SER A 240 -29.23 4.86 -40.06
CA SER A 240 -28.61 4.48 -41.32
C SER A 240 -29.74 4.08 -42.26
N ALA A 241 -30.38 5.12 -42.82
CA ALA A 241 -31.23 4.97 -44.01
C ALA A 241 -30.39 5.51 -45.20
N GLN A 242 -29.75 4.61 -45.90
CA GLN A 242 -29.77 4.54 -47.37
C GLN A 242 -28.90 3.38 -47.81
#